data_3f9ae14b67f0fa19d86b04a7aa48281d
#
_entry.id   3f9ae14b67f0fa19d86b04a7aa48281d
#
_cell.length_a   1.000
_cell.length_b   1.000
_cell.length_c   1.000
_cell.angle_alpha   90.00
_cell.angle_beta   90.00
_cell.angle_gamma   90.00
#
_symmetry.space_group_name_H-M   'P 1'
#
loop_
_entity.id
_entity.type
_entity.pdbx_description
1 polymer ?
#
loop_
_entity_poly.entity_id
_entity_poly.type
_entity_poly.pdbx_seq_one_letter_code
_entity_poly.pdbx_strand_id
1 'polypeptide(L)'
;MKKILIAAMVMCLALPMWGQTKSVNLKKDAKKIQKNEVSKKDVTPDGEKVKLYDENIDAMEQIDRALDQARESGRFVICQVGGNWCPWCLRFANFITDNKEIADLIEKHFVYIHVNYSKENKNEEAMKRLGNPGRFGYPVLVILDEDGHVMHIQNSSYLEEEKSYSHKKVLDFFQNWTREAIEELK
;
A
#
# COMPACT_ATOMS: atom_id res chain seq x y z
N MET A 1 38.32 -52.87 -38.28
CA MET A 1 38.67 -52.71 -39.72
C MET A 1 37.90 -51.50 -40.25
N LYS A 2 38.69 -50.52 -40.85
CA LYS A 2 38.28 -49.44 -41.77
C LYS A 2 37.25 -48.39 -41.22
N LYS A 3 37.69 -47.25 -40.76
CA LYS A 3 38.01 -45.94 -41.43
C LYS A 3 37.02 -45.62 -42.54
N ILE A 4 36.30 -44.45 -42.41
CA ILE A 4 36.28 -43.38 -43.43
C ILE A 4 35.78 -42.09 -42.75
N LEU A 5 36.64 -41.07 -42.80
CA LEU A 5 36.37 -39.65 -42.62
C LEU A 5 35.72 -39.11 -43.89
N ILE A 6 34.70 -38.24 -43.76
CA ILE A 6 34.42 -37.23 -44.80
C ILE A 6 34.12 -35.92 -44.06
N ALA A 7 34.99 -34.95 -44.23
CA ALA A 7 34.80 -33.57 -43.93
C ALA A 7 34.01 -32.95 -45.09
N ALA A 8 33.01 -32.16 -44.78
CA ALA A 8 32.45 -31.20 -45.71
C ALA A 8 32.24 -29.85 -44.99
N MET A 9 33.17 -29.00 -45.36
CA MET A 9 33.21 -27.57 -45.07
C MET A 9 32.21 -26.86 -46.03
N VAL A 10 31.19 -26.22 -45.46
CA VAL A 10 30.41 -25.25 -46.26
C VAL A 10 30.39 -23.92 -45.49
N MET A 11 31.10 -23.04 -46.10
CA MET A 11 31.25 -21.62 -45.81
C MET A 11 30.06 -20.90 -46.49
N CYS A 12 29.24 -20.15 -45.77
CA CYS A 12 28.40 -19.14 -46.38
C CYS A 12 28.04 -18.05 -45.37
N LEU A 13 28.74 -16.94 -45.53
CA LEU A 13 28.25 -15.56 -45.70
C LEU A 13 27.46 -14.93 -44.55
N ALA A 14 28.17 -14.06 -43.89
CA ALA A 14 27.70 -13.01 -43.01
C ALA A 14 26.77 -12.02 -43.73
N LEU A 15 25.67 -11.68 -43.12
CA LEU A 15 25.01 -10.39 -43.32
C LEU A 15 24.72 -9.78 -41.94
N PRO A 16 25.16 -8.54 -41.66
CA PRO A 16 24.79 -7.84 -40.44
C PRO A 16 23.44 -7.14 -40.64
N MET A 17 22.39 -7.64 -40.04
CA MET A 17 21.16 -6.87 -39.84
C MET A 17 21.31 -6.06 -38.55
N TRP A 18 21.67 -4.80 -38.68
CA TRP A 18 21.54 -3.78 -37.67
C TRP A 18 20.06 -3.53 -37.38
N GLY A 19 19.54 -4.20 -36.34
CA GLY A 19 18.31 -3.81 -35.68
C GLY A 19 18.69 -2.96 -34.48
N GLN A 20 18.52 -1.63 -34.64
CA GLN A 20 18.62 -0.70 -33.49
C GLN A 20 17.46 -0.97 -32.54
N THR A 21 17.70 -1.76 -31.52
CA THR A 21 16.83 -1.80 -30.33
C THR A 21 17.07 -0.52 -29.56
N LYS A 22 16.12 0.42 -29.62
CA LYS A 22 16.05 1.55 -28.70
C LYS A 22 15.97 0.98 -27.29
N SER A 23 17.07 1.07 -26.54
CA SER A 23 17.07 0.81 -25.11
C SER A 23 16.18 1.86 -24.45
N VAL A 24 14.97 1.46 -24.09
CA VAL A 24 14.09 2.25 -23.23
C VAL A 24 14.78 2.31 -21.88
N ASN A 25 15.09 3.52 -21.44
CA ASN A 25 15.85 3.81 -20.24
C ASN A 25 14.91 3.66 -19.02
N LEU A 26 14.69 2.40 -18.59
CA LEU A 26 13.83 2.03 -17.44
C LEU A 26 14.26 2.62 -16.08
N LYS A 27 15.41 3.32 -16.03
CA LYS A 27 15.92 3.88 -14.76
C LYS A 27 15.39 5.29 -14.44
N LYS A 28 14.68 5.96 -15.35
CA LYS A 28 14.11 7.30 -15.06
C LYS A 28 12.67 7.26 -14.55
N ASP A 29 11.92 6.23 -14.88
CA ASP A 29 10.51 6.15 -14.47
C ASP A 29 10.33 5.55 -13.06
N ALA A 30 11.26 4.71 -12.59
CA ALA A 30 11.26 4.19 -11.23
C ALA A 30 11.43 5.28 -10.15
N LYS A 31 12.00 6.44 -10.49
CA LYS A 31 12.25 7.55 -9.53
C LYS A 31 11.05 8.47 -9.34
N LYS A 32 9.97 8.31 -10.13
CA LYS A 32 8.76 9.15 -10.06
C LYS A 32 7.62 8.48 -9.28
N ILE A 33 7.73 7.18 -9.00
CA ILE A 33 6.70 6.40 -8.28
C ILE A 33 6.95 6.36 -6.77
N GLN A 34 8.13 6.77 -6.32
CA GLN A 34 8.58 6.62 -4.92
C GLN A 34 8.32 7.85 -4.03
N LYS A 35 7.29 8.65 -4.31
CA LYS A 35 7.00 9.85 -3.51
C LYS A 35 5.51 10.02 -3.22
N ASN A 36 4.89 8.98 -2.68
CA ASN A 36 3.71 9.12 -1.85
C ASN A 36 4.05 8.67 -0.42
N GLU A 37 5.16 9.20 0.09
CA GLU A 37 5.49 9.19 1.49
C GLU A 37 4.45 10.04 2.23
N VAL A 38 3.97 9.52 3.36
CA VAL A 38 3.35 10.30 4.43
C VAL A 38 4.33 11.42 4.80
N SER A 39 4.26 12.53 4.10
CA SER A 39 5.13 13.69 4.28
C SER A 39 4.36 14.79 4.97
N LYS A 40 4.89 15.24 6.12
CA LYS A 40 4.66 16.48 6.88
C LYS A 40 3.79 17.51 6.16
N LYS A 41 2.72 17.98 6.88
CA LYS A 41 2.00 19.25 6.70
C LYS A 41 2.31 19.99 5.40
N ASP A 42 1.72 19.55 4.30
CA ASP A 42 1.70 20.33 3.08
C ASP A 42 0.44 21.22 3.10
N VAL A 43 0.69 22.49 3.39
CA VAL A 43 -0.28 23.55 3.08
C VAL A 43 0.01 23.91 1.62
N THR A 44 -0.99 23.81 0.74
CA THR A 44 -0.87 24.34 -0.62
C THR A 44 -0.61 25.85 -0.55
N PRO A 45 0.01 26.48 -1.59
CA PRO A 45 0.26 27.93 -1.61
C PRO A 45 -0.98 28.79 -1.36
N ASP A 46 -2.18 28.23 -1.54
CA ASP A 46 -3.47 28.92 -1.34
C ASP A 46 -4.13 28.65 0.03
N GLY A 47 -3.42 28.04 0.98
CA GLY A 47 -3.93 27.83 2.35
C GLY A 47 -5.02 26.77 2.48
N GLU A 48 -5.32 25.99 1.44
CA GLU A 48 -6.20 24.85 1.51
C GLU A 48 -5.53 23.71 2.28
N LYS A 49 -6.20 23.20 3.32
CA LYS A 49 -5.73 22.01 4.04
C LYS A 49 -5.73 20.83 3.09
N VAL A 50 -4.58 20.22 2.87
CA VAL A 50 -4.48 18.98 2.09
C VAL A 50 -5.47 17.99 2.68
N LYS A 51 -6.45 17.54 1.87
CA LYS A 51 -7.41 16.54 2.28
C LYS A 51 -6.71 15.20 2.39
N LEU A 52 -6.82 14.56 3.54
CA LEU A 52 -6.20 13.26 3.81
C LEU A 52 -6.85 12.14 3.00
N TYR A 53 -8.18 12.23 2.85
CA TYR A 53 -8.98 11.29 2.06
C TYR A 53 -9.35 11.95 0.75
N ASP A 54 -9.02 11.30 -0.37
CA ASP A 54 -9.44 11.75 -1.70
C ASP A 54 -10.88 11.27 -1.95
N GLU A 55 -11.81 12.23 -2.00
CA GLU A 55 -13.23 11.97 -2.20
C GLU A 55 -13.58 11.57 -3.65
N ASN A 56 -12.66 11.78 -4.60
CA ASN A 56 -12.86 11.49 -6.02
C ASN A 56 -12.25 10.16 -6.46
N ILE A 57 -11.44 9.52 -5.60
CA ILE A 57 -10.74 8.30 -5.95
C ILE A 57 -11.70 7.11 -6.02
N ASP A 58 -11.48 6.23 -6.99
CA ASP A 58 -12.05 4.89 -6.97
C ASP A 58 -11.26 4.04 -5.95
N ALA A 59 -11.95 3.70 -4.85
CA ALA A 59 -11.32 2.94 -3.78
C ALA A 59 -11.00 1.49 -4.18
N MET A 60 -11.69 0.91 -5.16
CA MET A 60 -11.34 -0.41 -5.69
C MET A 60 -9.98 -0.38 -6.37
N GLU A 61 -9.76 0.59 -7.26
CA GLU A 61 -8.45 0.78 -7.89
C GLU A 61 -7.35 1.14 -6.89
N GLN A 62 -7.68 1.95 -5.86
CA GLN A 62 -6.74 2.30 -4.80
C GLN A 62 -6.27 1.05 -4.04
N ILE A 63 -7.20 0.16 -3.69
CA ILE A 63 -6.90 -1.12 -3.01
C ILE A 63 -6.07 -2.01 -3.92
N ASP A 64 -6.42 -2.13 -5.21
CA ASP A 64 -5.68 -2.98 -6.15
C ASP A 64 -4.22 -2.51 -6.30
N ARG A 65 -3.98 -1.20 -6.44
CA ARG A 65 -2.63 -0.64 -6.46
C ARG A 65 -1.85 -0.90 -5.16
N ALA A 66 -2.53 -0.83 -4.02
CA ALA A 66 -1.91 -1.13 -2.74
C ALA A 66 -1.53 -2.62 -2.62
N LEU A 67 -2.36 -3.52 -3.13
CA LEU A 67 -2.08 -4.95 -3.18
C LEU A 67 -0.91 -5.28 -4.11
N ASP A 68 -0.79 -4.59 -5.27
CA ASP A 68 0.37 -4.75 -6.15
C ASP A 68 1.67 -4.38 -5.42
N GLN A 69 1.68 -3.24 -4.71
CA GLN A 69 2.82 -2.82 -3.89
C GLN A 69 3.10 -3.81 -2.74
N ALA A 70 2.05 -4.36 -2.13
CA ALA A 70 2.18 -5.34 -1.06
C ALA A 70 2.86 -6.62 -1.56
N ARG A 71 2.44 -7.16 -2.71
CA ARG A 71 3.06 -8.32 -3.36
C ARG A 71 4.53 -8.09 -3.70
N GLU A 72 4.85 -6.92 -4.28
CA GLU A 72 6.24 -6.58 -4.66
C GLU A 72 7.17 -6.43 -3.45
N SER A 73 6.65 -5.97 -2.32
CA SER A 73 7.44 -5.63 -1.14
C SER A 73 7.35 -6.64 0.00
N GLY A 74 6.51 -7.68 -0.11
CA GLY A 74 6.28 -8.66 0.95
C GLY A 74 5.56 -8.09 2.18
N ARG A 75 4.81 -6.98 2.03
CA ARG A 75 4.07 -6.31 3.10
C ARG A 75 2.59 -6.66 3.05
N PHE A 76 1.87 -6.40 4.15
CA PHE A 76 0.41 -6.42 4.16
C PHE A 76 -0.16 -5.03 3.86
N VAL A 77 -1.45 -4.96 3.49
CA VAL A 77 -2.14 -3.69 3.27
C VAL A 77 -2.96 -3.32 4.50
N ILE A 78 -2.89 -2.05 4.91
CA ILE A 78 -3.81 -1.49 5.90
C ILE A 78 -4.66 -0.41 5.24
N CYS A 79 -5.98 -0.62 5.24
CA CYS A 79 -6.96 0.36 4.82
C CYS A 79 -7.52 1.07 6.05
N GLN A 80 -7.14 2.34 6.27
CA GLN A 80 -7.85 3.21 7.21
C GLN A 80 -9.08 3.75 6.52
N VAL A 81 -10.26 3.21 6.84
CA VAL A 81 -11.52 3.64 6.26
C VAL A 81 -12.09 4.80 7.08
N GLY A 82 -12.49 5.87 6.39
CA GLY A 82 -13.06 7.05 7.01
C GLY A 82 -13.27 8.18 6.01
N GLY A 83 -13.11 9.42 6.43
CA GLY A 83 -13.24 10.60 5.57
C GLY A 83 -12.79 11.88 6.25
N ASN A 84 -12.67 12.95 5.46
CA ASN A 84 -12.27 14.27 5.96
C ASN A 84 -13.28 14.90 6.93
N TRP A 85 -14.54 14.40 6.92
CA TRP A 85 -15.61 14.78 7.83
C TRP A 85 -15.45 14.21 9.25
N CYS A 86 -14.56 13.22 9.44
CA CYS A 86 -14.43 12.43 10.66
C CYS A 86 -13.25 12.95 11.52
N PRO A 87 -13.49 13.67 12.62
CA PRO A 87 -12.41 14.21 13.45
C PRO A 87 -11.48 13.13 14.05
N TRP A 88 -12.04 11.97 14.40
CA TRP A 88 -11.26 10.84 14.92
C TRP A 88 -10.37 10.20 13.86
N CYS A 89 -10.82 10.20 12.59
CA CYS A 89 -10.02 9.71 11.46
C CYS A 89 -8.77 10.57 11.25
N LEU A 90 -8.96 11.90 11.26
CA LEU A 90 -7.85 12.85 11.13
C LEU A 90 -6.91 12.79 12.34
N ARG A 91 -7.48 12.63 13.54
CA ARG A 91 -6.69 12.48 14.76
C ARG A 91 -5.84 11.22 14.75
N PHE A 92 -6.37 10.09 14.28
CA PHE A 92 -5.63 8.84 14.16
C PHE A 92 -4.47 8.97 13.18
N ALA A 93 -4.72 9.53 12.00
CA ALA A 93 -3.68 9.74 11.01
C ALA A 93 -2.55 10.65 11.53
N ASN A 94 -2.90 11.76 12.18
CA ASN A 94 -1.90 12.62 12.82
C ASN A 94 -1.14 11.87 13.93
N PHE A 95 -1.86 11.10 14.75
CA PHE A 95 -1.26 10.34 15.85
C PHE A 95 -0.19 9.36 15.36
N ILE A 96 -0.48 8.56 14.34
CA ILE A 96 0.49 7.60 13.78
C ILE A 96 1.66 8.30 13.08
N THR A 97 1.43 9.47 12.47
CA THR A 97 2.48 10.24 11.79
C THR A 97 3.39 10.97 12.78
N ASP A 98 2.83 11.51 13.85
CA ASP A 98 3.58 12.28 14.87
C ASP A 98 4.41 11.36 15.79
N ASN A 99 4.08 10.06 15.87
CA ASN A 99 4.80 9.07 16.66
C ASN A 99 5.78 8.28 15.76
N LYS A 100 7.05 8.69 15.79
CA LYS A 100 8.09 8.13 14.91
C LYS A 100 8.20 6.60 14.98
N GLU A 101 8.12 6.00 16.16
CA GLU A 101 8.20 4.55 16.32
C GLU A 101 7.08 3.83 15.56
N ILE A 102 5.85 4.35 15.65
CA ILE A 102 4.69 3.80 14.95
C ILE A 102 4.81 4.06 13.44
N ALA A 103 5.23 5.25 13.03
CA ALA A 103 5.41 5.60 11.63
C ALA A 103 6.46 4.70 10.95
N ASP A 104 7.62 4.50 11.59
CA ASP A 104 8.69 3.63 11.09
C ASP A 104 8.21 2.17 10.98
N LEU A 105 7.45 1.68 11.97
CA LEU A 105 6.86 0.34 11.95
C LEU A 105 5.89 0.17 10.79
N ILE A 106 5.00 1.14 10.58
CA ILE A 106 4.02 1.12 9.49
C ILE A 106 4.76 1.12 8.15
N GLU A 107 5.71 2.03 7.94
CA GLU A 107 6.48 2.14 6.69
C GLU A 107 7.21 0.84 6.35
N LYS A 108 7.78 0.19 7.35
CA LYS A 108 8.54 -1.05 7.18
C LYS A 108 7.66 -2.25 6.81
N HIS A 109 6.48 -2.39 7.45
CA HIS A 109 5.73 -3.64 7.42
C HIS A 109 4.42 -3.57 6.64
N PHE A 110 3.94 -2.37 6.29
CA PHE A 110 2.62 -2.22 5.68
C PHE A 110 2.63 -1.26 4.48
N VAL A 111 1.73 -1.52 3.55
CA VAL A 111 1.25 -0.54 2.58
C VAL A 111 0.01 0.10 3.20
N TYR A 112 0.13 1.35 3.64
CA TYR A 112 -0.94 2.04 4.36
C TYR A 112 -1.68 3.01 3.45
N ILE A 113 -3.00 2.86 3.35
CA ILE A 113 -3.86 3.72 2.52
C ILE A 113 -5.05 4.29 3.30
N HIS A 114 -5.47 5.50 2.91
CA HIS A 114 -6.68 6.12 3.43
C HIS A 114 -7.82 5.92 2.43
N VAL A 115 -8.81 5.10 2.81
CA VAL A 115 -9.95 4.75 1.96
C VAL A 115 -11.12 5.66 2.31
N ASN A 116 -11.53 6.49 1.34
CA ASN A 116 -12.63 7.43 1.54
C ASN A 116 -13.98 6.73 1.65
N TYR A 117 -14.75 7.12 2.67
CA TYR A 117 -16.18 6.91 2.79
C TYR A 117 -16.83 8.24 3.16
N SER A 118 -17.55 8.85 2.24
CA SER A 118 -18.21 10.13 2.45
C SER A 118 -19.61 10.14 1.83
N LYS A 119 -20.35 11.23 2.02
CA LYS A 119 -21.66 11.40 1.37
C LYS A 119 -21.53 11.52 -0.15
N GLU A 120 -20.44 12.14 -0.60
CA GLU A 120 -20.13 12.41 -1.99
C GLU A 120 -19.68 11.13 -2.72
N ASN A 121 -18.94 10.28 -2.02
CA ASN A 121 -18.46 9.02 -2.56
C ASN A 121 -18.40 7.95 -1.46
N LYS A 122 -19.37 7.05 -1.46
CA LYS A 122 -19.49 5.97 -0.46
C LYS A 122 -18.59 4.79 -0.75
N ASN A 123 -18.05 4.68 -1.98
CA ASN A 123 -17.20 3.56 -2.40
C ASN A 123 -17.82 2.20 -2.02
N GLU A 124 -19.09 1.97 -2.34
CA GLU A 124 -19.90 0.85 -1.81
C GLU A 124 -19.29 -0.52 -2.14
N GLU A 125 -18.70 -0.68 -3.33
CA GLU A 125 -18.06 -1.95 -3.72
C GLU A 125 -16.80 -2.21 -2.90
N ALA A 126 -15.98 -1.18 -2.68
CA ALA A 126 -14.82 -1.29 -1.80
C ALA A 126 -15.24 -1.60 -0.36
N MET A 127 -16.31 -0.98 0.13
CA MET A 127 -16.84 -1.29 1.47
C MET A 127 -17.26 -2.75 1.59
N LYS A 128 -17.93 -3.31 0.57
CA LYS A 128 -18.28 -4.74 0.54
C LYS A 128 -17.04 -5.62 0.53
N ARG A 129 -16.07 -5.31 -0.32
CA ARG A 129 -14.78 -6.01 -0.42
C ARG A 129 -14.04 -6.03 0.92
N LEU A 130 -14.05 -4.93 1.64
CA LEU A 130 -13.44 -4.79 2.97
C LEU A 130 -14.30 -5.40 4.11
N GLY A 131 -15.37 -6.13 3.81
CA GLY A 131 -16.22 -6.78 4.79
C GLY A 131 -17.17 -5.85 5.53
N ASN A 132 -17.61 -4.75 4.89
CA ASN A 132 -18.51 -3.74 5.46
C ASN A 132 -18.03 -3.20 6.81
N PRO A 133 -16.83 -2.61 6.88
CA PRO A 133 -16.18 -2.26 8.15
C PRO A 133 -16.90 -1.12 8.89
N GLY A 134 -17.69 -0.30 8.20
CA GLY A 134 -18.40 0.85 8.78
C GLY A 134 -19.33 0.52 9.95
N ARG A 135 -19.70 -0.76 10.14
CA ARG A 135 -20.47 -1.22 11.32
C ARG A 135 -19.74 -1.02 12.66
N PHE A 136 -18.43 -0.81 12.62
CA PHE A 136 -17.61 -0.56 13.81
C PHE A 136 -17.36 0.93 14.08
N GLY A 137 -17.93 1.83 13.26
CA GLY A 137 -17.63 3.27 13.34
C GLY A 137 -16.39 3.65 12.54
N TYR A 138 -15.91 4.89 12.74
CA TYR A 138 -14.78 5.45 11.99
C TYR A 138 -13.81 6.20 12.91
N PRO A 139 -12.48 6.14 12.66
CA PRO A 139 -11.89 5.28 11.64
C PRO A 139 -12.04 3.81 11.98
N VAL A 140 -12.03 2.97 10.97
CA VAL A 140 -11.88 1.54 11.13
C VAL A 140 -10.69 1.09 10.28
N LEU A 141 -9.88 0.18 10.81
CA LEU A 141 -8.69 -0.32 10.14
C LEU A 141 -8.97 -1.72 9.62
N VAL A 142 -8.70 -1.95 8.34
CA VAL A 142 -8.84 -3.28 7.72
C VAL A 142 -7.48 -3.72 7.25
N ILE A 143 -7.05 -4.91 7.68
CA ILE A 143 -5.80 -5.53 7.27
C ILE A 143 -6.09 -6.55 6.18
N LEU A 144 -5.38 -6.44 5.06
CA LEU A 144 -5.45 -7.39 3.96
C LEU A 144 -4.11 -8.09 3.80
N ASP A 145 -4.16 -9.39 3.45
CA ASP A 145 -3.00 -10.09 2.92
C ASP A 145 -2.69 -9.64 1.48
N GLU A 146 -1.62 -10.18 0.88
CA GLU A 146 -1.20 -9.88 -0.48
C GLU A 146 -2.20 -10.32 -1.56
N ASP A 147 -3.10 -11.24 -1.24
CA ASP A 147 -4.16 -11.71 -2.14
C ASP A 147 -5.45 -10.89 -2.01
N GLY A 148 -5.48 -9.97 -1.03
CA GLY A 148 -6.60 -9.08 -0.77
C GLY A 148 -7.67 -9.69 0.14
N HIS A 149 -7.39 -10.80 0.83
CA HIS A 149 -8.30 -11.35 1.83
C HIS A 149 -8.25 -10.50 3.10
N VAL A 150 -9.42 -10.25 3.68
CA VAL A 150 -9.53 -9.53 4.95
C VAL A 150 -9.05 -10.44 6.08
N MET A 151 -7.90 -10.11 6.65
CA MET A 151 -7.32 -10.81 7.80
C MET A 151 -7.91 -10.32 9.11
N HIS A 152 -8.16 -9.01 9.23
CA HIS A 152 -8.67 -8.40 10.45
C HIS A 152 -9.39 -7.08 10.20
N ILE A 153 -10.39 -6.79 11.03
CA ILE A 153 -11.06 -5.49 11.07
C ILE A 153 -10.99 -4.96 12.50
N GLN A 154 -10.22 -3.90 12.69
CA GLN A 154 -10.01 -3.26 13.98
C GLN A 154 -10.93 -2.07 14.16
N ASN A 155 -11.81 -2.14 15.16
CA ASN A 155 -12.49 -0.97 15.67
C ASN A 155 -11.49 -0.07 16.39
N SER A 156 -11.30 1.16 15.89
CA SER A 156 -10.32 2.09 16.45
C SER A 156 -10.64 2.54 17.88
N SER A 157 -11.89 2.43 18.33
CA SER A 157 -12.27 2.82 19.68
C SER A 157 -11.55 2.00 20.76
N TYR A 158 -11.13 0.77 20.45
CA TYR A 158 -10.30 -0.03 21.36
C TYR A 158 -8.86 0.47 21.50
N LEU A 159 -8.42 1.31 20.57
CA LEU A 159 -7.09 1.91 20.58
C LEU A 159 -7.08 3.29 21.25
N GLU A 160 -8.28 3.81 21.59
CA GLU A 160 -8.43 5.13 22.20
C GLU A 160 -8.00 5.15 23.66
N GLU A 161 -7.56 6.33 24.09
CA GLU A 161 -7.23 6.69 25.44
C GLU A 161 -7.55 8.18 25.66
N GLU A 162 -8.41 8.49 26.64
CA GLU A 162 -8.89 9.84 26.92
C GLU A 162 -9.47 10.54 25.69
N LYS A 163 -8.78 11.57 25.18
CA LYS A 163 -9.23 12.36 24.01
C LYS A 163 -8.38 12.07 22.77
N SER A 164 -7.62 10.99 22.75
CA SER A 164 -6.70 10.61 21.67
C SER A 164 -6.60 9.09 21.57
N TYR A 165 -5.43 8.61 21.18
CA TYR A 165 -5.10 7.19 21.07
C TYR A 165 -3.98 6.84 22.03
N SER A 166 -3.98 5.61 22.54
CA SER A 166 -2.93 5.09 23.40
C SER A 166 -1.74 4.64 22.54
N HIS A 167 -0.56 5.19 22.83
CA HIS A 167 0.67 4.80 22.14
C HIS A 167 0.89 3.28 22.22
N LYS A 168 0.77 2.71 23.43
CA LYS A 168 0.96 1.29 23.63
C LYS A 168 -0.03 0.44 22.85
N LYS A 169 -1.33 0.75 22.89
CA LYS A 169 -2.35 -0.04 22.20
C LYS A 169 -2.17 0.01 20.68
N VAL A 170 -1.83 1.20 20.12
CA VAL A 170 -1.61 1.37 18.70
C VAL A 170 -0.34 0.66 18.26
N LEU A 171 0.74 0.77 19.03
CA LEU A 171 1.99 0.08 18.74
C LEU A 171 1.80 -1.45 18.79
N ASP A 172 1.20 -1.97 19.88
CA ASP A 172 0.90 -3.39 20.02
C ASP A 172 0.04 -3.92 18.85
N PHE A 173 -0.96 -3.12 18.44
CA PHE A 173 -1.80 -3.47 17.30
C PHE A 173 -0.97 -3.68 16.03
N PHE A 174 -0.15 -2.70 15.63
CA PHE A 174 0.65 -2.85 14.43
C PHE A 174 1.70 -3.95 14.54
N GLN A 175 2.36 -4.10 15.70
CA GLN A 175 3.36 -5.16 15.92
C GLN A 175 2.76 -6.56 15.77
N ASN A 176 1.56 -6.80 16.32
CA ASN A 176 0.89 -8.10 16.28
C ASN A 176 0.44 -8.50 14.87
N TRP A 177 0.36 -7.55 13.93
CA TRP A 177 -0.08 -7.80 12.56
C TRP A 177 1.04 -7.68 11.53
N THR A 178 2.31 -7.64 11.96
CA THR A 178 3.44 -7.78 11.02
C THR A 178 3.47 -9.19 10.46
N ARG A 179 4.06 -9.35 9.26
CA ARG A 179 4.21 -10.67 8.64
C ARG A 179 4.98 -11.63 9.55
N GLU A 180 6.06 -11.14 10.14
CA GLU A 180 6.90 -11.90 11.06
C GLU A 180 6.10 -12.42 12.25
N ALA A 181 5.30 -11.57 12.90
CA ALA A 181 4.49 -11.98 14.05
C ALA A 181 3.46 -13.07 13.70
N ILE A 182 2.93 -13.06 12.46
CA ILE A 182 1.93 -14.05 12.02
C ILE A 182 2.61 -15.36 11.60
N GLU A 183 3.79 -15.30 10.97
CA GLU A 183 4.51 -16.47 10.47
C GLU A 183 5.23 -17.24 11.57
N GLU A 184 5.69 -16.58 12.64
CA GLU A 184 6.30 -17.24 13.81
C GLU A 184 5.33 -18.18 14.55
N LEU A 185 4.02 -18.06 14.31
CA LEU A 185 2.99 -18.90 14.94
C LEU A 185 2.62 -20.15 14.12
N LYS A 186 3.24 -20.35 12.97
CA LYS A 186 3.05 -21.53 12.11
C LYS A 186 4.14 -22.57 12.34
#